data_df1b388e5723da46d3fe9ff13df9b6be
#
_entry.id   df1b388e5723da46d3fe9ff13df9b6be
#
_cell.length_a   1.000
_cell.length_b   1.000
_cell.length_c   1.000
_cell.angle_alpha   90.00
_cell.angle_beta   90.00
_cell.angle_gamma   90.00
#
_symmetry.space_group_name_H-M   'P 1'
#
loop_
_entity.id
_entity.type
_entity.pdbx_description
1 polymer ?
#
loop_
_entity_poly.entity_id
_entity_poly.type
_entity_poly.pdbx_seq_one_letter_code
_entity_poly.pdbx_strand_id
1 'polypeptide(L)'
;MKTLLHSRWLHLLLLSFWVVVGLGLRLLGLDGKAAWTDEFATLVFSLGHSFRTVPLNQAIATATLLQPLQLEPQTGTTAVVDHLMQESTHPPLYFVLCHWWLQWFPPAQSGLVSIWAARSLAVLFGVISIPAMFGLGWLAFGSRLVGQLAAAAMALSPYGIYLAQEARHYTLAMWWVIASLSCLLVAVRSLRTQKSLPWPIGLSWVSVNALGMATHYFFVLTLFA
;
A
#
# COMPACT_ATOMS: atom_id res chain seq x y z
N MET A 1 -38.71 1.34 -6.67
CA MET A 1 -37.36 1.93 -6.73
C MET A 1 -36.75 2.23 -5.34
N LYS A 2 -37.51 2.81 -4.37
CA LYS A 2 -36.97 3.08 -2.99
C LYS A 2 -36.54 1.82 -2.22
N THR A 3 -37.20 0.67 -2.36
CA THR A 3 -36.91 -0.58 -1.67
C THR A 3 -35.60 -1.24 -2.13
N LEU A 4 -35.23 -1.12 -3.40
CA LEU A 4 -33.98 -1.69 -3.94
C LEU A 4 -32.73 -0.97 -3.40
N LEU A 5 -32.77 0.35 -3.25
CA LEU A 5 -31.66 1.15 -2.72
C LEU A 5 -31.38 0.89 -1.22
N HIS A 6 -32.28 0.22 -0.50
CA HIS A 6 -32.09 -0.17 0.90
C HIS A 6 -31.60 -1.63 1.05
N SER A 7 -31.55 -2.39 -0.03
CA SER A 7 -31.10 -3.79 0.01
C SER A 7 -29.61 -3.90 0.34
N ARG A 8 -29.29 -4.61 1.42
CA ARG A 8 -27.90 -4.92 1.81
C ARG A 8 -27.17 -5.70 0.71
N TRP A 9 -27.89 -6.60 0.05
CA TRP A 9 -27.34 -7.45 -1.01
C TRP A 9 -26.92 -6.63 -2.24
N LEU A 10 -27.72 -5.62 -2.61
CA LEU A 10 -27.35 -4.73 -3.72
C LEU A 10 -26.04 -3.99 -3.43
N HIS A 11 -25.88 -3.47 -2.21
CA HIS A 11 -24.64 -2.78 -1.84
C HIS A 11 -23.43 -3.72 -1.80
N LEU A 12 -23.59 -4.97 -1.37
CA LEU A 12 -22.52 -5.97 -1.41
C LEU A 12 -22.14 -6.32 -2.86
N LEU A 13 -23.11 -6.55 -3.73
CA LEU A 13 -22.86 -6.82 -5.15
C LEU A 13 -22.15 -5.66 -5.85
N LEU A 14 -22.60 -4.42 -5.60
CA LEU A 14 -21.95 -3.23 -6.15
C LEU A 14 -20.52 -3.05 -5.61
N LEU A 15 -20.31 -3.28 -4.32
CA LEU A 15 -18.96 -3.20 -3.75
C LEU A 15 -18.04 -4.27 -4.34
N SER A 16 -18.53 -5.51 -4.47
CA SER A 16 -17.78 -6.59 -5.14
C SER A 16 -17.47 -6.24 -6.59
N PHE A 17 -18.40 -5.63 -7.30
CA PHE A 17 -18.18 -5.14 -8.67
C PHE A 17 -17.04 -4.10 -8.70
N TRP A 18 -17.05 -3.09 -7.81
CA TRP A 18 -15.98 -2.09 -7.75
C TRP A 18 -14.63 -2.71 -7.39
N VAL A 19 -14.60 -3.70 -6.50
CA VAL A 19 -13.36 -4.44 -6.15
C VAL A 19 -12.83 -5.20 -7.37
N VAL A 20 -13.69 -5.92 -8.10
CA VAL A 20 -13.28 -6.67 -9.30
C VAL A 20 -12.78 -5.73 -10.41
N VAL A 21 -13.52 -4.65 -10.69
CA VAL A 21 -13.09 -3.64 -11.69
C VAL A 21 -11.77 -3.00 -11.26
N GLY A 22 -11.66 -2.56 -10.00
CA GLY A 22 -10.45 -1.93 -9.49
C GLY A 22 -9.24 -2.87 -9.46
N LEU A 23 -9.43 -4.17 -9.20
CA LEU A 23 -8.39 -5.19 -9.31
C LEU A 23 -7.96 -5.36 -10.78
N GLY A 24 -8.91 -5.53 -11.70
CA GLY A 24 -8.60 -5.69 -13.12
C GLY A 24 -7.80 -4.52 -13.67
N LEU A 25 -8.21 -3.27 -13.37
CA LEU A 25 -7.50 -2.06 -13.82
C LEU A 25 -6.08 -1.96 -13.25
N ARG A 26 -5.84 -2.42 -12.01
CA ARG A 26 -4.51 -2.39 -11.38
C ARG A 26 -3.59 -3.51 -11.86
N LEU A 27 -4.14 -4.64 -12.28
CA LEU A 27 -3.37 -5.75 -12.84
C LEU A 27 -3.05 -5.57 -14.33
N LEU A 28 -3.80 -4.73 -15.03
CA LEU A 28 -3.65 -4.55 -16.48
C LEU A 28 -2.27 -3.96 -16.79
N GLY A 29 -1.42 -4.74 -17.51
CA GLY A 29 -0.08 -4.31 -17.90
C GLY A 29 0.87 -4.07 -16.73
N LEU A 30 0.70 -4.80 -15.62
CA LEU A 30 1.44 -4.58 -14.36
C LEU A 30 2.96 -4.66 -14.51
N ASP A 31 3.47 -5.49 -15.39
CA ASP A 31 4.89 -5.66 -15.71
C ASP A 31 5.32 -4.97 -17.02
N GLY A 32 4.40 -4.25 -17.67
CA GLY A 32 4.62 -3.68 -19.00
C GLY A 32 5.56 -2.48 -19.04
N LYS A 33 5.82 -1.80 -17.91
CA LYS A 33 6.79 -0.70 -17.85
C LYS A 33 8.01 -1.07 -17.01
N ALA A 34 9.18 -0.55 -17.40
CA ALA A 34 10.41 -0.70 -16.63
C ALA A 34 10.26 -0.10 -15.23
N ALA A 35 10.99 -0.65 -14.24
CA ALA A 35 11.10 -0.05 -12.93
C ALA A 35 11.84 1.30 -13.03
N TRP A 36 11.29 2.35 -12.43
CA TRP A 36 11.95 3.63 -12.33
C TRP A 36 12.87 3.70 -11.09
N THR A 37 13.64 4.76 -10.97
CA THR A 37 14.73 4.86 -9.98
C THR A 37 14.32 4.50 -8.56
N ASP A 38 13.20 5.07 -8.06
CA ASP A 38 12.77 4.82 -6.69
C ASP A 38 12.18 3.42 -6.50
N GLU A 39 11.57 2.87 -7.54
CA GLU A 39 11.07 1.49 -7.53
C GLU A 39 12.24 0.50 -7.51
N PHE A 40 13.28 0.77 -8.32
CA PHE A 40 14.53 0.02 -8.28
C PHE A 40 15.14 0.05 -6.86
N ALA A 41 15.23 1.24 -6.24
CA ALA A 41 15.69 1.40 -4.86
C ALA A 41 14.86 0.58 -3.87
N THR A 42 13.54 0.60 -4.02
CA THR A 42 12.65 -0.21 -3.17
C THR A 42 12.95 -1.69 -3.30
N LEU A 43 13.18 -2.19 -4.50
CA LEU A 43 13.50 -3.60 -4.73
C LEU A 43 14.84 -3.98 -4.11
N VAL A 44 15.90 -3.19 -4.34
CA VAL A 44 17.24 -3.43 -3.78
C VAL A 44 17.18 -3.55 -2.26
N PHE A 45 16.59 -2.58 -1.59
CA PHE A 45 16.48 -2.60 -0.13
C PHE A 45 15.54 -3.70 0.38
N SER A 46 14.42 -3.97 -0.30
CA SER A 46 13.51 -5.06 0.10
C SER A 46 14.14 -6.45 -0.07
N LEU A 47 15.13 -6.60 -0.96
CA LEU A 47 15.92 -7.81 -1.08
C LEU A 47 17.05 -7.91 -0.04
N GLY A 48 17.24 -6.86 0.78
CA GLY A 48 18.31 -6.79 1.78
C GLY A 48 19.68 -6.54 1.17
N HIS A 49 19.72 -5.86 0.02
CA HIS A 49 20.94 -5.52 -0.67
C HIS A 49 21.28 -4.04 -0.52
N SER A 50 22.53 -3.68 -0.87
CA SER A 50 23.09 -2.34 -0.82
C SER A 50 23.32 -1.78 -2.23
N PHE A 51 23.15 -0.47 -2.39
CA PHE A 51 23.60 0.23 -3.60
C PHE A 51 25.13 0.40 -3.66
N ARG A 52 25.81 0.33 -2.52
CA ARG A 52 27.26 0.55 -2.41
C ARG A 52 28.10 -0.56 -3.01
N THR A 53 27.47 -1.70 -3.32
CA THR A 53 28.14 -2.83 -3.97
C THR A 53 28.36 -2.61 -5.47
N VAL A 54 27.64 -1.66 -6.09
CA VAL A 54 27.77 -1.35 -7.52
C VAL A 54 28.99 -0.45 -7.73
N PRO A 55 29.99 -0.87 -8.58
CA PRO A 55 31.17 -0.06 -8.85
C PRO A 55 30.83 1.28 -9.51
N LEU A 56 31.42 2.37 -9.01
CA LEU A 56 31.23 3.72 -9.52
C LEU A 56 32.38 4.12 -10.43
N ASN A 57 32.13 5.10 -11.32
CA ASN A 57 33.12 5.78 -12.18
C ASN A 57 33.88 4.83 -13.11
N GLN A 58 33.31 3.71 -13.50
CA GLN A 58 33.86 2.80 -14.49
C GLN A 58 32.76 2.16 -15.34
N ALA A 59 33.12 1.69 -16.52
CA ALA A 59 32.20 0.90 -17.35
C ALA A 59 31.97 -0.47 -16.68
N ILE A 60 30.72 -0.84 -16.48
CA ILE A 60 30.32 -2.13 -15.91
C ILE A 60 29.36 -2.86 -16.85
N ALA A 61 29.34 -4.17 -16.76
CA ALA A 61 28.34 -4.98 -17.47
C ALA A 61 26.95 -4.77 -16.84
N THR A 62 25.91 -4.86 -17.67
CA THR A 62 24.52 -4.77 -17.19
C THR A 62 24.21 -5.81 -16.09
N ALA A 63 24.80 -7.00 -16.18
CA ALA A 63 24.65 -8.04 -15.15
C ALA A 63 25.16 -7.57 -13.79
N THR A 64 26.27 -6.82 -13.74
CA THR A 64 26.80 -6.22 -12.48
C THR A 64 25.85 -5.18 -11.92
N LEU A 65 25.26 -4.34 -12.76
CA LEU A 65 24.28 -3.34 -12.35
C LEU A 65 23.00 -3.99 -11.77
N LEU A 66 22.58 -5.12 -12.32
CA LEU A 66 21.35 -5.83 -11.93
C LEU A 66 21.57 -6.85 -10.81
N GLN A 67 22.82 -7.08 -10.39
CA GLN A 67 23.14 -8.03 -9.31
C GLN A 67 22.34 -7.77 -8.01
N PRO A 68 22.13 -6.51 -7.54
CA PRO A 68 21.35 -6.25 -6.34
C PRO A 68 19.85 -6.61 -6.47
N LEU A 69 19.35 -6.97 -7.65
CA LEU A 69 18.00 -7.46 -7.89
C LEU A 69 17.88 -8.99 -7.89
N GLN A 70 18.96 -9.72 -7.62
CA GLN A 70 18.91 -11.17 -7.48
C GLN A 70 18.25 -11.56 -6.15
N LEU A 71 17.46 -12.64 -6.15
CA LEU A 71 16.87 -13.20 -4.95
C LEU A 71 17.91 -14.09 -4.24
N GLU A 72 18.28 -13.70 -3.02
CA GLU A 72 19.13 -14.49 -2.16
C GLU A 72 18.31 -15.07 -0.99
N PRO A 73 18.00 -16.38 -0.99
CA PRO A 73 17.10 -16.99 0.01
C PRO A 73 17.57 -16.87 1.47
N GLN A 74 18.85 -16.59 1.67
CA GLN A 74 19.47 -16.49 3.00
C GLN A 74 19.45 -15.07 3.58
N THR A 75 19.09 -14.07 2.80
CA THR A 75 19.03 -12.68 3.26
C THR A 75 17.80 -12.48 4.16
N GLY A 76 18.02 -12.04 5.38
CA GLY A 76 16.96 -11.83 6.37
C GLY A 76 16.50 -10.36 6.45
N THR A 77 15.39 -10.12 7.16
CA THR A 77 14.85 -8.78 7.42
C THR A 77 15.82 -7.83 8.13
N THR A 78 16.78 -8.36 8.89
CA THR A 78 17.84 -7.56 9.52
C THR A 78 18.64 -6.79 8.47
N ALA A 79 19.05 -7.46 7.39
CA ALA A 79 19.78 -6.81 6.30
C ALA A 79 18.95 -5.70 5.63
N VAL A 80 17.63 -5.92 5.43
CA VAL A 80 16.69 -4.90 4.92
C VAL A 80 16.74 -3.65 5.80
N VAL A 81 16.60 -3.81 7.12
CA VAL A 81 16.57 -2.69 8.07
C VAL A 81 17.92 -2.00 8.16
N ASP A 82 19.02 -2.76 8.24
CA ASP A 82 20.37 -2.23 8.36
C ASP A 82 20.76 -1.36 7.14
N HIS A 83 20.50 -1.83 5.92
CA HIS A 83 20.76 -1.04 4.72
C HIS A 83 19.87 0.20 4.62
N LEU A 84 18.60 0.10 4.97
CA LEU A 84 17.71 1.27 5.03
C LEU A 84 18.22 2.32 6.02
N MET A 85 18.64 1.91 7.21
CA MET A 85 19.15 2.84 8.24
C MET A 85 20.45 3.51 7.85
N GLN A 86 21.28 2.84 7.04
CA GLN A 86 22.62 3.34 6.66
C GLN A 86 22.64 4.11 5.33
N GLU A 87 21.71 3.81 4.42
CA GLU A 87 21.76 4.26 3.02
C GLU A 87 20.51 5.00 2.58
N SER A 88 19.44 5.01 3.39
CA SER A 88 18.15 5.60 3.01
C SER A 88 17.54 6.38 4.17
N THR A 89 16.58 7.24 3.86
CA THR A 89 15.76 7.96 4.85
C THR A 89 14.32 7.42 4.93
N HIS A 90 14.04 6.27 4.33
CA HIS A 90 12.69 5.71 4.30
C HIS A 90 12.41 4.83 5.53
N PRO A 91 11.20 4.91 6.10
CA PRO A 91 10.79 4.01 7.17
C PRO A 91 10.70 2.55 6.69
N PRO A 92 10.98 1.54 7.53
CA PRO A 92 11.24 0.18 7.08
C PRO A 92 9.98 -0.67 6.81
N LEU A 93 8.79 -0.29 7.26
CA LEU A 93 7.63 -1.19 7.29
C LEU A 93 7.29 -1.77 5.91
N TYR A 94 7.19 -0.93 4.88
CA TYR A 94 6.86 -1.42 3.54
C TYR A 94 7.94 -2.34 2.97
N PHE A 95 9.20 -2.02 3.19
CA PHE A 95 10.33 -2.80 2.67
C PHE A 95 10.38 -4.19 3.31
N VAL A 96 10.12 -4.29 4.62
CA VAL A 96 10.02 -5.58 5.33
C VAL A 96 8.83 -6.38 4.82
N LEU A 97 7.66 -5.75 4.63
CA LEU A 97 6.50 -6.42 4.05
C LEU A 97 6.76 -6.90 2.62
N CYS A 98 7.43 -6.08 1.80
CA CYS A 98 7.82 -6.43 0.44
C CYS A 98 8.84 -7.59 0.44
N HIS A 99 9.81 -7.59 1.36
CA HIS A 99 10.75 -8.69 1.55
C HIS A 99 10.02 -10.02 1.79
N TRP A 100 9.10 -10.08 2.75
CA TRP A 100 8.33 -11.29 3.05
C TRP A 100 7.42 -11.68 1.88
N TRP A 101 6.80 -10.72 1.22
CA TRP A 101 5.94 -10.95 0.07
C TRP A 101 6.68 -11.60 -1.10
N LEU A 102 7.89 -11.10 -1.41
CA LEU A 102 8.71 -11.61 -2.50
C LEU A 102 9.17 -13.05 -2.29
N GLN A 103 9.32 -13.51 -1.05
CA GLN A 103 9.69 -14.90 -0.74
C GLN A 103 8.65 -15.92 -1.20
N TRP A 104 7.41 -15.52 -1.45
CA TRP A 104 6.35 -16.41 -1.92
C TRP A 104 6.37 -16.62 -3.45
N PHE A 105 7.23 -15.89 -4.16
CA PHE A 105 7.29 -15.95 -5.61
C PHE A 105 8.65 -16.45 -6.09
N PRO A 106 8.68 -17.32 -7.12
CA PRO A 106 9.94 -17.72 -7.72
C PRO A 106 10.60 -16.51 -8.42
N PRO A 107 11.94 -16.52 -8.54
CA PRO A 107 12.63 -15.55 -9.38
C PRO A 107 12.14 -15.64 -10.83
N ALA A 108 12.27 -14.54 -11.58
CA ALA A 108 12.06 -14.55 -13.01
C ALA A 108 13.09 -15.49 -13.69
N GLN A 109 12.85 -15.86 -14.94
CA GLN A 109 13.77 -16.74 -15.72
C GLN A 109 15.22 -16.18 -15.79
N SER A 110 15.38 -14.87 -15.65
CA SER A 110 16.68 -14.19 -15.57
C SER A 110 17.39 -14.37 -14.22
N GLY A 111 16.79 -15.01 -13.23
CA GLY A 111 17.28 -15.08 -11.84
C GLY A 111 17.02 -13.82 -11.01
N LEU A 112 16.44 -12.79 -11.60
CA LEU A 112 16.12 -11.52 -10.94
C LEU A 112 14.74 -11.58 -10.25
N VAL A 113 14.50 -10.65 -9.34
CA VAL A 113 13.18 -10.46 -8.72
C VAL A 113 12.11 -10.20 -9.78
N SER A 114 10.94 -10.79 -9.62
CA SER A 114 9.79 -10.54 -10.49
C SER A 114 9.20 -9.17 -10.21
N ILE A 115 9.21 -8.27 -11.21
CA ILE A 115 8.58 -6.94 -11.12
C ILE A 115 7.07 -7.08 -10.87
N TRP A 116 6.43 -8.04 -11.54
CA TRP A 116 5.02 -8.34 -11.32
C TRP A 116 4.74 -8.71 -9.85
N ALA A 117 5.56 -9.60 -9.28
CA ALA A 117 5.42 -10.00 -7.88
C ALA A 117 5.60 -8.81 -6.92
N ALA A 118 6.59 -7.97 -7.14
CA ALA A 118 6.84 -6.80 -6.31
C ALA A 118 5.68 -5.79 -6.36
N ARG A 119 5.15 -5.49 -7.55
CA ARG A 119 4.02 -4.58 -7.75
C ARG A 119 2.71 -5.15 -7.22
N SER A 120 2.54 -6.48 -7.24
CA SER A 120 1.31 -7.11 -6.75
C SER A 120 1.01 -6.83 -5.27
N LEU A 121 2.02 -6.56 -4.44
CA LEU A 121 1.83 -6.10 -3.07
C LEU A 121 1.16 -4.71 -3.03
N ALA A 122 1.61 -3.78 -3.87
CA ALA A 122 1.00 -2.46 -3.97
C ALA A 122 -0.43 -2.54 -4.54
N VAL A 123 -0.67 -3.46 -5.51
CA VAL A 123 -2.02 -3.77 -6.01
C VAL A 123 -2.91 -4.25 -4.87
N LEU A 124 -2.45 -5.18 -4.03
CA LEU A 124 -3.21 -5.70 -2.89
C LEU A 124 -3.72 -4.56 -1.99
N PHE A 125 -2.82 -3.66 -1.55
CA PHE A 125 -3.21 -2.52 -0.71
C PHE A 125 -4.11 -1.53 -1.46
N GLY A 126 -3.87 -1.29 -2.74
CA GLY A 126 -4.72 -0.46 -3.58
C GLY A 126 -6.14 -1.02 -3.75
N VAL A 127 -6.30 -2.35 -3.82
CA VAL A 127 -7.60 -3.02 -3.89
C VAL A 127 -8.32 -3.00 -2.54
N ILE A 128 -7.62 -3.27 -1.44
CA ILE A 128 -8.18 -3.20 -0.08
C ILE A 128 -8.65 -1.78 0.25
N SER A 129 -8.05 -0.75 -0.34
CA SER A 129 -8.49 0.64 -0.16
C SER A 129 -9.90 0.90 -0.71
N ILE A 130 -10.41 0.10 -1.66
CA ILE A 130 -11.75 0.27 -2.24
C ILE A 130 -12.86 0.02 -1.19
N PRO A 131 -12.93 -1.15 -0.52
CA PRO A 131 -13.91 -1.35 0.54
C PRO A 131 -13.64 -0.47 1.76
N ALA A 132 -12.40 -0.09 2.05
CA ALA A 132 -12.08 0.84 3.11
C ALA A 132 -12.69 2.23 2.84
N MET A 133 -12.63 2.74 1.59
CA MET A 133 -13.28 3.99 1.20
C MET A 133 -14.80 3.90 1.23
N PHE A 134 -15.39 2.73 0.88
CA PHE A 134 -16.81 2.50 1.12
C PHE A 134 -17.16 2.69 2.61
N GLY A 135 -16.38 2.06 3.50
CA GLY A 135 -16.58 2.14 4.94
C GLY A 135 -16.46 3.57 5.46
N LEU A 136 -15.42 4.29 5.03
CA LEU A 136 -15.19 5.68 5.40
C LEU A 136 -16.34 6.59 4.95
N GLY A 137 -16.77 6.48 3.68
CA GLY A 137 -17.86 7.27 3.14
C GLY A 137 -19.19 6.97 3.84
N TRP A 138 -19.48 5.70 4.09
CA TRP A 138 -20.67 5.31 4.85
C TRP A 138 -20.59 5.80 6.31
N LEU A 139 -19.44 5.66 6.95
CA LEU A 139 -19.22 6.15 8.31
C LEU A 139 -19.39 7.66 8.38
N ALA A 140 -18.83 8.43 7.45
CA ALA A 140 -18.87 9.89 7.47
C ALA A 140 -20.30 10.46 7.30
N PHE A 141 -21.06 9.91 6.35
CA PHE A 141 -22.33 10.48 5.90
C PHE A 141 -23.57 9.67 6.31
N GLY A 142 -23.41 8.49 6.93
CA GLY A 142 -24.53 7.62 7.29
C GLY A 142 -25.25 7.02 6.07
N SER A 143 -24.71 7.18 4.87
CA SER A 143 -25.32 6.80 3.59
C SER A 143 -24.48 5.75 2.86
N ARG A 144 -25.05 4.57 2.63
CA ARG A 144 -24.41 3.53 1.82
C ARG A 144 -24.19 3.96 0.37
N LEU A 145 -25.05 4.85 -0.15
CA LEU A 145 -24.88 5.39 -1.50
C LEU A 145 -23.60 6.22 -1.59
N VAL A 146 -23.33 7.08 -0.58
CA VAL A 146 -22.08 7.84 -0.51
C VAL A 146 -20.88 6.88 -0.37
N GLY A 147 -21.01 5.82 0.42
CA GLY A 147 -20.01 4.76 0.48
C GLY A 147 -19.73 4.14 -0.89
N GLN A 148 -20.78 3.82 -1.68
CA GLN A 148 -20.61 3.29 -3.06
C GLN A 148 -19.91 4.28 -4.00
N LEU A 149 -20.26 5.56 -3.92
CA LEU A 149 -19.60 6.61 -4.73
C LEU A 149 -18.11 6.75 -4.35
N ALA A 150 -17.79 6.68 -3.05
CA ALA A 150 -16.41 6.70 -2.58
C ALA A 150 -15.63 5.47 -3.05
N ALA A 151 -16.22 4.28 -2.98
CA ALA A 151 -15.63 3.05 -3.50
C ALA A 151 -15.41 3.10 -5.02
N ALA A 152 -16.39 3.59 -5.77
CA ALA A 152 -16.29 3.77 -7.22
C ALA A 152 -15.17 4.76 -7.58
N ALA A 153 -15.11 5.91 -6.90
CA ALA A 153 -14.06 6.90 -7.09
C ALA A 153 -12.66 6.30 -6.81
N MET A 154 -12.51 5.51 -5.74
CA MET A 154 -11.25 4.83 -5.43
C MET A 154 -10.91 3.74 -6.46
N ALA A 155 -11.88 2.96 -6.91
CA ALA A 155 -11.68 1.89 -7.90
C ALA A 155 -11.22 2.44 -9.25
N LEU A 156 -11.79 3.55 -9.69
CA LEU A 156 -11.58 4.17 -11.00
C LEU A 156 -10.57 5.31 -10.99
N SER A 157 -10.01 5.71 -9.83
CA SER A 157 -9.03 6.80 -9.73
C SER A 157 -7.79 6.51 -10.58
N PRO A 158 -7.49 7.32 -11.61
CA PRO A 158 -6.30 7.11 -12.42
C PRO A 158 -5.01 7.17 -11.58
N TYR A 159 -4.96 8.10 -10.63
CA TYR A 159 -3.83 8.23 -9.71
C TYR A 159 -3.72 7.04 -8.76
N GLY A 160 -4.85 6.57 -8.21
CA GLY A 160 -4.87 5.38 -7.36
C GLY A 160 -4.49 4.09 -8.10
N ILE A 161 -4.81 3.99 -9.40
CA ILE A 161 -4.39 2.89 -10.27
C ILE A 161 -2.89 2.99 -10.52
N TYR A 162 -2.39 4.17 -10.90
CA TYR A 162 -0.98 4.42 -11.16
C TYR A 162 -0.10 4.07 -9.95
N LEU A 163 -0.44 4.55 -8.76
CA LEU A 163 0.30 4.26 -7.53
C LEU A 163 0.29 2.77 -7.15
N ALA A 164 -0.77 2.05 -7.50
CA ALA A 164 -0.86 0.62 -7.26
C ALA A 164 -0.03 -0.20 -8.26
N GLN A 165 0.35 0.37 -9.40
CA GLN A 165 1.18 -0.28 -10.42
C GLN A 165 2.69 -0.01 -10.23
N GLU A 166 3.08 0.45 -9.06
CA GLU A 166 4.47 0.66 -8.67
C GLU A 166 4.78 -0.08 -7.37
N ALA A 167 5.95 -0.74 -7.30
CA ALA A 167 6.39 -1.42 -6.08
C ALA A 167 6.84 -0.39 -5.03
N ARG A 168 5.89 0.44 -4.57
CA ARG A 168 6.11 1.55 -3.64
C ARG A 168 5.09 1.54 -2.51
N HIS A 169 5.45 2.16 -1.41
CA HIS A 169 4.68 2.22 -0.17
C HIS A 169 3.40 3.08 -0.22
N TYR A 170 3.13 3.75 -1.35
CA TYR A 170 2.05 4.76 -1.43
C TYR A 170 0.65 4.20 -1.18
N THR A 171 0.33 3.01 -1.71
CA THR A 171 -0.99 2.39 -1.50
C THR A 171 -1.18 1.91 -0.07
N LEU A 172 -0.12 1.46 0.59
CA LEU A 172 -0.14 1.14 2.02
C LEU A 172 -0.34 2.40 2.86
N ALA A 173 0.37 3.50 2.55
CA ALA A 173 0.19 4.78 3.23
C ALA A 173 -1.25 5.31 3.05
N MET A 174 -1.81 5.21 1.85
CA MET A 174 -3.21 5.57 1.57
C MET A 174 -4.18 4.77 2.45
N TRP A 175 -3.93 3.49 2.63
CA TRP A 175 -4.76 2.63 3.49
C TRP A 175 -4.73 3.09 4.95
N TRP A 176 -3.53 3.46 5.46
CA TRP A 176 -3.39 4.01 6.82
C TRP A 176 -4.11 5.36 6.97
N VAL A 177 -4.08 6.23 5.96
CA VAL A 177 -4.84 7.50 5.98
C VAL A 177 -6.34 7.23 6.12
N ILE A 178 -6.90 6.32 5.32
CA ILE A 178 -8.32 5.95 5.38
C ILE A 178 -8.67 5.39 6.76
N ALA A 179 -7.83 4.53 7.33
CA ALA A 179 -8.03 3.95 8.64
C ALA A 179 -7.96 5.01 9.77
N SER A 180 -6.98 5.92 9.70
CA SER A 180 -6.84 7.02 10.68
C SER A 180 -8.05 7.95 10.65
N LEU A 181 -8.50 8.38 9.45
CA LEU A 181 -9.70 9.21 9.30
C LEU A 181 -10.96 8.50 9.80
N SER A 182 -11.04 7.17 9.63
CA SER A 182 -12.16 6.38 10.17
C SER A 182 -12.18 6.41 11.70
N CYS A 183 -11.02 6.25 12.34
CA CYS A 183 -10.90 6.36 13.79
C CYS A 183 -11.23 7.79 14.28
N LEU A 184 -10.73 8.81 13.58
CA LEU A 184 -11.02 10.22 13.88
C LEU A 184 -12.52 10.50 13.84
N LEU A 185 -13.24 10.01 12.82
CA LEU A 185 -14.70 10.19 12.73
C LEU A 185 -15.43 9.55 13.90
N VAL A 186 -15.00 8.37 14.36
CA VAL A 186 -15.58 7.73 15.56
C VAL A 186 -15.29 8.58 16.80
N ALA A 187 -14.07 9.09 16.96
CA ALA A 187 -13.68 9.94 18.07
C ALA A 187 -14.51 11.24 18.12
N VAL A 188 -14.64 11.93 16.98
CA VAL A 188 -15.46 13.16 16.87
C VAL A 188 -16.93 12.89 17.22
N ARG A 189 -17.49 11.75 16.79
CA ARG A 189 -18.88 11.38 17.15
C ARG A 189 -19.03 11.10 18.63
N SER A 190 -18.07 10.43 19.25
CA SER A 190 -18.07 10.19 20.71
C SER A 190 -18.07 11.51 21.48
N LEU A 191 -17.22 12.46 21.09
CA LEU A 191 -17.16 13.80 21.68
C LEU A 191 -18.49 14.55 21.52
N ARG A 192 -19.06 14.57 20.31
CA ARG A 192 -20.35 15.26 20.04
C ARG A 192 -21.51 14.68 20.83
N THR A 193 -21.48 13.39 21.11
CA THR A 193 -22.52 12.70 21.90
C THR A 193 -22.18 12.62 23.38
N GLN A 194 -21.12 13.28 23.82
CA GLN A 194 -20.63 13.29 25.22
C GLN A 194 -20.39 11.86 25.76
N LYS A 195 -20.00 10.93 24.91
CA LYS A 195 -19.63 9.56 25.27
C LYS A 195 -18.11 9.41 25.31
N SER A 196 -17.63 8.54 26.19
CA SER A 196 -16.22 8.16 26.19
C SER A 196 -15.85 7.47 24.88
N LEU A 197 -14.64 7.75 24.37
CA LEU A 197 -14.11 7.02 23.23
C LEU A 197 -13.89 5.55 23.63
N PRO A 198 -14.45 4.56 22.90
CA PRO A 198 -14.19 3.16 23.19
C PRO A 198 -12.68 2.88 23.11
N TRP A 199 -12.11 2.28 24.14
CA TRP A 199 -10.67 2.03 24.22
C TRP A 199 -10.09 1.26 23.02
N PRO A 200 -10.81 0.28 22.38
CA PRO A 200 -10.28 -0.38 21.20
C PRO A 200 -10.07 0.58 20.01
N ILE A 201 -10.95 1.59 19.87
CA ILE A 201 -10.82 2.61 18.82
C ILE A 201 -9.62 3.52 19.11
N GLY A 202 -9.42 3.92 20.37
CA GLY A 202 -8.25 4.69 20.77
C GLY A 202 -6.94 3.93 20.47
N LEU A 203 -6.86 2.67 20.87
CA LEU A 203 -5.71 1.81 20.60
C LEU A 203 -5.49 1.61 19.09
N SER A 204 -6.56 1.31 18.34
CA SER A 204 -6.47 1.19 16.88
C SER A 204 -5.96 2.45 16.23
N TRP A 205 -6.42 3.63 16.69
CA TRP A 205 -5.99 4.92 16.14
C TRP A 205 -4.50 5.17 16.38
N VAL A 206 -4.02 4.92 17.59
CA VAL A 206 -2.58 5.02 17.90
C VAL A 206 -1.77 4.05 17.03
N SER A 207 -2.20 2.79 16.93
CA SER A 207 -1.52 1.77 16.12
C SER A 207 -1.47 2.14 14.63
N VAL A 208 -2.60 2.58 14.07
CA VAL A 208 -2.70 3.01 12.67
C VAL A 208 -1.75 4.17 12.38
N ASN A 209 -1.70 5.17 13.27
CA ASN A 209 -0.82 6.32 13.09
C ASN A 209 0.66 5.92 13.23
N ALA A 210 1.00 5.05 14.18
CA ALA A 210 2.36 4.53 14.32
C ALA A 210 2.80 3.73 13.07
N LEU A 211 1.93 2.86 12.54
CA LEU A 211 2.19 2.09 11.32
C LEU A 211 2.24 2.98 10.07
N GLY A 212 1.41 4.02 10.01
CA GLY A 212 1.46 5.03 8.96
C GLY A 212 2.81 5.76 8.93
N MET A 213 3.31 6.20 10.08
CA MET A 213 4.64 6.80 10.23
C MET A 213 5.76 5.81 9.87
N ALA A 214 5.64 4.56 10.29
CA ALA A 214 6.58 3.49 9.95
C ALA A 214 6.55 3.10 8.46
N THR A 215 5.53 3.54 7.70
CA THR A 215 5.41 3.36 6.26
C THR A 215 5.98 4.55 5.48
N HIS A 216 5.66 5.78 5.91
CA HIS A 216 6.08 7.00 5.24
C HIS A 216 6.09 8.19 6.19
N TYR A 217 7.21 8.92 6.30
CA TYR A 217 7.32 10.05 7.25
C TYR A 217 6.31 11.16 6.98
N PHE A 218 5.96 11.44 5.73
CA PHE A 218 4.92 12.44 5.41
C PHE A 218 3.51 12.05 5.86
N PHE A 219 3.33 10.82 6.35
CA PHE A 219 2.09 10.45 7.03
C PHE A 219 1.79 11.37 8.23
N VAL A 220 2.82 11.97 8.82
CA VAL A 220 2.65 12.99 9.87
C VAL A 220 1.65 14.09 9.50
N LEU A 221 1.55 14.46 8.22
CA LEU A 221 0.59 15.46 7.74
C LEU A 221 -0.87 15.05 7.99
N THR A 222 -1.15 13.74 8.04
CA THR A 222 -2.50 13.23 8.40
C THR A 222 -2.86 13.52 9.84
N LEU A 223 -1.88 13.74 10.73
CA LEU A 223 -2.11 14.05 12.14
C LEU A 223 -2.48 15.52 12.37
N PHE A 224 -2.21 16.38 11.40
CA PHE A 224 -2.49 17.81 11.45
C PHE A 224 -3.69 18.23 10.59
N ALA A 225 -4.34 17.29 9.90
CA ALA A 225 -5.53 17.51 9.09
C ALA A 225 -6.81 17.37 9.93
#